data_ef75eabbd8c2fba43251cdf3ee9b2b43
#
_entry.id   ef75eabbd8c2fba43251cdf3ee9b2b43
#
_cell.length_a   1.000
_cell.length_b   1.000
_cell.length_c   1.000
_cell.angle_alpha   90.00
_cell.angle_beta   90.00
_cell.angle_gamma   90.00
#
_symmetry.space_group_name_H-M   'P 1'
#
loop_
_entity.id
_entity.type
_entity.pdbx_description
1 polymer ?
#
loop_
_entity_poly.entity_id
_entity_poly.type
_entity_poly.pdbx_seq_one_letter_code
_entity_poly.pdbx_strand_id
1 'polypeptide(L)'
;MVHLDYRDARPIYTQIVDGYREQIAAGILSPGEKLPSVRELAAELAINPNTIQRSYRQLEAEGWIVTVPGKGCFVCKADHSQEERERLLIAFDETCSALYRVGVTAVELVKRLETGGK
;
A
#
# COMPACT_ATOMS: atom_id res chain seq x y z
N MET A 1 -14.50 -2.87 -6.46
CA MET A 1 -14.74 -1.62 -5.78
C MET A 1 -14.33 -1.68 -4.33
N VAL A 2 -13.90 -0.57 -3.76
CA VAL A 2 -13.50 -0.50 -2.36
C VAL A 2 -14.72 -0.58 -1.45
N HIS A 3 -14.69 -1.48 -0.48
CA HIS A 3 -15.73 -1.60 0.52
C HIS A 3 -15.28 -0.94 1.82
N LEU A 4 -16.15 -0.09 2.37
CA LEU A 4 -15.89 0.57 3.64
C LEU A 4 -16.63 -0.14 4.77
N ASP A 5 -15.95 -0.32 5.89
CA ASP A 5 -16.56 -0.83 7.12
C ASP A 5 -16.45 0.23 8.20
N TYR A 6 -17.59 0.86 8.51
CA TYR A 6 -17.64 1.92 9.52
C TYR A 6 -17.47 1.39 10.94
N ARG A 7 -17.52 0.07 11.13
CA ARG A 7 -17.26 -0.57 12.42
C ARG A 7 -15.78 -0.87 12.63
N ASP A 8 -14.97 -0.77 11.55
CA ASP A 8 -13.52 -0.96 11.61
C ASP A 8 -12.91 0.26 12.31
N ALA A 9 -11.98 0.03 13.25
CA ALA A 9 -11.30 1.10 13.97
C ALA A 9 -10.35 1.91 13.10
N ARG A 10 -9.96 1.39 11.93
CA ARG A 10 -9.07 2.10 11.02
C ARG A 10 -9.78 3.30 10.40
N PRO A 11 -9.07 4.43 10.21
CA PRO A 11 -9.63 5.58 9.50
C PRO A 11 -10.11 5.17 8.09
N ILE A 12 -11.11 5.88 7.60
CA ILE A 12 -11.68 5.60 6.26
C ILE A 12 -10.62 5.70 5.17
N TYR A 13 -9.74 6.71 5.22
CA TYR A 13 -8.71 6.86 4.20
C TYR A 13 -7.77 5.63 4.15
N THR A 14 -7.46 5.04 5.29
CA THR A 14 -6.64 3.84 5.37
C THR A 14 -7.34 2.65 4.73
N GLN A 15 -8.64 2.50 4.95
CA GLN A 15 -9.43 1.44 4.33
C GLN A 15 -9.44 1.56 2.80
N ILE A 16 -9.53 2.78 2.29
CA ILE A 16 -9.49 3.03 0.84
C ILE A 16 -8.12 2.65 0.27
N VAL A 17 -7.06 3.08 0.92
CA VAL A 17 -5.68 2.75 0.50
C VAL A 17 -5.47 1.24 0.49
N ASP A 18 -5.82 0.57 1.58
CA ASP A 18 -5.65 -0.87 1.71
C ASP A 18 -6.49 -1.63 0.67
N GLY A 19 -7.72 -1.19 0.44
CA GLY A 19 -8.61 -1.79 -0.55
C GLY A 19 -8.03 -1.74 -1.95
N TYR A 20 -7.52 -0.60 -2.37
CA TYR A 20 -6.90 -0.47 -3.70
C TYR A 20 -5.59 -1.24 -3.80
N ARG A 21 -4.75 -1.22 -2.77
CA ARG A 21 -3.53 -2.04 -2.75
C ARG A 21 -3.85 -3.52 -2.97
N GLU A 22 -4.84 -4.03 -2.28
CA GLU A 22 -5.25 -5.43 -2.39
C GLU A 22 -5.74 -5.75 -3.79
N GLN A 23 -6.57 -4.89 -4.37
CA GLN A 23 -7.10 -5.10 -5.70
C GLN A 23 -6.01 -5.06 -6.77
N ILE A 24 -5.06 -4.15 -6.64
CA ILE A 24 -3.94 -4.05 -7.59
C ILE A 24 -3.00 -5.25 -7.43
N ALA A 25 -2.67 -5.60 -6.19
CA ALA A 25 -1.78 -6.74 -5.92
C ALA A 25 -2.39 -8.06 -6.37
N ALA A 26 -3.71 -8.21 -6.24
CA ALA A 26 -4.42 -9.43 -6.67
C ALA A 26 -4.71 -9.47 -8.17
N GLY A 27 -4.39 -8.41 -8.92
CA GLY A 27 -4.65 -8.33 -10.35
C GLY A 27 -6.10 -8.05 -10.71
N ILE A 28 -6.94 -7.71 -9.72
CA ILE A 28 -8.34 -7.32 -9.96
C ILE A 28 -8.38 -6.01 -10.74
N LEU A 29 -7.51 -5.07 -10.37
CA LEU A 29 -7.27 -3.85 -11.14
C LEU A 29 -5.98 -4.04 -11.93
N SER A 30 -6.08 -3.94 -13.25
CA SER A 30 -4.96 -4.17 -14.15
C SER A 30 -4.12 -2.91 -14.35
N PRO A 31 -2.81 -3.05 -14.61
CA PRO A 31 -1.98 -1.90 -14.97
C PRO A 31 -2.58 -1.11 -16.13
N GLY A 32 -2.59 0.21 -16.01
CA GLY A 32 -3.18 1.10 -16.99
C GLY A 32 -4.68 1.33 -16.84
N GLU A 33 -5.33 0.62 -15.95
CA GLU A 33 -6.76 0.79 -15.69
C GLU A 33 -7.01 2.13 -15.00
N LYS A 34 -8.03 2.83 -15.44
CA LYS A 34 -8.38 4.14 -14.89
C LYS A 34 -9.21 3.98 -13.63
N LEU A 35 -8.81 4.71 -12.59
CA LEU A 35 -9.58 4.79 -11.35
C LEU A 35 -10.66 5.87 -11.47
N PRO A 36 -11.74 5.77 -10.68
CA PRO A 36 -12.71 6.86 -10.61
C PRO A 36 -12.04 8.13 -10.12
N SER A 37 -12.55 9.30 -10.57
CA SER A 37 -12.03 10.57 -10.08
C SER A 37 -12.34 10.72 -8.58
N VAL A 38 -11.63 11.65 -7.93
CA VAL A 38 -11.88 11.95 -6.51
C VAL A 38 -13.37 12.27 -6.28
N ARG A 39 -13.96 13.08 -7.17
CA ARG A 39 -15.37 13.46 -7.05
C ARG A 39 -16.31 12.28 -7.24
N GLU A 40 -16.03 11.45 -8.25
CA GLU A 40 -16.84 10.28 -8.54
C GLU A 40 -16.84 9.31 -7.36
N LEU A 41 -15.66 9.00 -6.83
CA LEU A 41 -15.55 8.07 -5.72
C LEU A 41 -16.17 8.64 -4.44
N ALA A 42 -15.95 9.93 -4.18
CA ALA A 42 -16.54 10.60 -3.02
C ALA A 42 -18.07 10.56 -3.07
N ALA A 43 -18.66 10.81 -4.24
CA ALA A 43 -20.09 10.74 -4.43
C ALA A 43 -20.61 9.31 -4.26
N GLU A 44 -19.90 8.35 -4.82
CA GLU A 44 -20.30 6.93 -4.76
C GLU A 44 -20.25 6.36 -3.36
N LEU A 45 -19.21 6.70 -2.60
CA LEU A 45 -19.05 6.24 -1.23
C LEU A 45 -19.73 7.13 -0.19
N ALA A 46 -20.26 8.28 -0.63
CA ALA A 46 -20.89 9.29 0.23
C ALA A 46 -19.95 9.78 1.34
N ILE A 47 -18.71 10.07 0.97
CA ILE A 47 -17.71 10.59 1.93
C ILE A 47 -17.06 11.86 1.38
N ASN A 48 -16.35 12.56 2.27
CA ASN A 48 -15.70 13.82 1.95
C ASN A 48 -14.64 13.64 0.86
N PRO A 49 -14.66 14.45 -0.22
CA PRO A 49 -13.62 14.38 -1.27
C PRO A 49 -12.20 14.53 -0.74
N ASN A 50 -12.00 15.27 0.35
CA ASN A 50 -10.67 15.42 0.95
C ASN A 50 -10.11 14.08 1.46
N THR A 51 -10.97 13.21 1.95
CA THR A 51 -10.58 11.86 2.39
C THR A 51 -10.12 11.03 1.20
N ILE A 52 -10.84 11.10 0.09
CA ILE A 52 -10.45 10.42 -1.16
C ILE A 52 -9.12 10.99 -1.67
N GLN A 53 -9.00 12.31 -1.67
CA GLN A 53 -7.77 12.98 -2.13
C GLN A 53 -6.56 12.51 -1.33
N ARG A 54 -6.71 12.40 0.00
CA ARG A 54 -5.65 11.92 0.88
C ARG A 54 -5.25 10.49 0.54
N SER A 55 -6.25 9.63 0.31
CA SER A 55 -6.02 8.22 -0.05
C SER A 55 -5.28 8.11 -1.38
N TYR A 56 -5.69 8.87 -2.38
CA TYR A 56 -5.05 8.85 -3.69
C TYR A 56 -3.61 9.38 -3.62
N ARG A 57 -3.36 10.42 -2.85
CA ARG A 57 -1.99 10.94 -2.66
C ARG A 57 -1.09 9.88 -2.05
N GLN A 58 -1.59 9.14 -1.08
CA GLN A 58 -0.81 8.08 -0.44
C GLN A 58 -0.52 6.95 -1.42
N LEU A 59 -1.51 6.51 -2.19
CA LEU A 59 -1.33 5.49 -3.22
C LEU A 59 -0.32 5.93 -4.27
N GLU A 60 -0.38 7.20 -4.69
CA GLU A 60 0.57 7.75 -5.65
C GLU A 60 1.98 7.81 -5.08
N ALA A 61 2.13 8.25 -3.82
CA ALA A 61 3.42 8.31 -3.14
C ALA A 61 4.06 6.92 -3.01
N GLU A 62 3.22 5.89 -2.84
CA GLU A 62 3.68 4.50 -2.75
C GLU A 62 3.90 3.85 -4.12
N GLY A 63 3.53 4.54 -5.19
CA GLY A 63 3.75 4.05 -6.54
C GLY A 63 2.68 3.11 -7.10
N TRP A 64 1.53 2.98 -6.42
CA TRP A 64 0.45 2.11 -6.89
C TRP A 64 -0.35 2.72 -8.04
N ILE A 65 -0.45 4.04 -8.06
CA ILE A 65 -1.18 4.78 -9.08
C ILE A 65 -0.37 5.98 -9.55
N VAL A 66 -0.76 6.53 -10.69
CA VAL A 66 -0.16 7.74 -11.26
C VAL A 66 -1.27 8.67 -11.71
N THR A 67 -1.11 9.96 -11.45
CA THR A 67 -2.02 10.99 -11.93
C THR A 67 -1.48 11.56 -13.23
N VAL A 68 -2.29 11.50 -14.29
CA VAL A 68 -1.96 12.13 -15.56
C VAL A 68 -2.83 13.36 -15.71
N PRO A 69 -2.24 14.57 -15.69
CA PRO A 69 -3.02 15.81 -15.76
C PRO A 69 -3.99 15.82 -16.95
N GLY A 70 -5.24 16.19 -16.68
CA GLY A 70 -6.29 16.24 -17.69
C GLY A 70 -6.86 14.90 -18.11
N LYS A 71 -6.30 13.79 -17.65
CA LYS A 71 -6.75 12.45 -18.02
C LYS A 71 -7.25 11.61 -16.85
N GLY A 72 -6.69 11.78 -15.67
CA GLY A 72 -7.11 11.08 -14.43
C GLY A 72 -6.03 10.28 -13.77
N CYS A 73 -6.46 9.39 -12.87
CA CYS A 73 -5.56 8.50 -12.15
C CYS A 73 -5.63 7.10 -12.75
N PHE A 74 -4.47 6.48 -12.90
CA PHE A 74 -4.35 5.16 -13.52
C PHE A 74 -3.52 4.24 -12.63
N VAL A 75 -3.84 2.96 -12.67
CA VAL A 75 -3.04 1.94 -12.00
C VAL A 75 -1.67 1.89 -12.67
N CYS A 76 -0.61 1.94 -11.88
CA CYS A 76 0.75 1.87 -12.41
C CYS A 76 1.02 0.49 -12.98
N LYS A 77 1.82 0.47 -14.04
CA LYS A 77 2.34 -0.77 -14.59
C LYS A 77 3.31 -1.34 -13.57
N ALA A 78 2.89 -2.38 -12.89
CA ALA A 78 3.57 -2.78 -11.70
C ALA A 78 4.51 -3.93 -11.89
N ASP A 79 5.73 -3.64 -11.58
CA ASP A 79 6.53 -4.55 -10.81
C ASP A 79 6.70 -3.99 -9.38
N HIS A 80 5.68 -3.33 -8.86
CA HIS A 80 5.72 -2.80 -7.50
C HIS A 80 6.02 -3.89 -6.49
N SER A 81 5.41 -5.05 -6.66
CA SER A 81 5.65 -6.17 -5.76
C SER A 81 7.13 -6.56 -5.76
N GLN A 82 7.80 -6.49 -6.92
CA GLN A 82 9.22 -6.85 -7.03
C GLN A 82 10.12 -5.75 -6.46
N GLU A 83 9.89 -4.50 -6.82
CA GLU A 83 10.66 -3.38 -6.30
C GLU A 83 10.47 -3.22 -4.80
N GLU A 84 9.23 -3.28 -4.35
CA GLU A 84 8.90 -3.20 -2.93
C GLU A 84 9.52 -4.35 -2.16
N ARG A 85 9.45 -5.55 -2.71
CA ARG A 85 10.06 -6.75 -2.14
C ARG A 85 11.57 -6.56 -1.97
N GLU A 86 12.25 -6.09 -3.00
CA GLU A 86 13.70 -5.85 -2.94
C GLU A 86 14.04 -4.77 -1.93
N ARG A 87 13.30 -3.68 -1.92
CA ARG A 87 13.50 -2.60 -0.96
C ARG A 87 13.38 -3.09 0.48
N LEU A 88 12.36 -3.90 0.75
CA LEU A 88 12.15 -4.44 2.09
C LEU A 88 13.23 -5.46 2.47
N LEU A 89 13.71 -6.27 1.54
CA LEU A 89 14.80 -7.21 1.80
C LEU A 89 16.09 -6.46 2.11
N ILE A 90 16.39 -5.39 1.39
CA ILE A 90 17.56 -4.55 1.68
C ILE A 90 17.43 -3.92 3.06
N ALA A 91 16.26 -3.38 3.39
CA ALA A 91 16.01 -2.82 4.72
C ALA A 91 16.17 -3.87 5.82
N PHE A 92 15.72 -5.09 5.56
CA PHE A 92 15.91 -6.22 6.48
C PHE A 92 17.40 -6.51 6.69
N ASP A 93 18.18 -6.55 5.61
CA ASP A 93 19.62 -6.81 5.69
C ASP A 93 20.33 -5.73 6.51
N GLU A 94 19.99 -4.47 6.29
CA GLU A 94 20.54 -3.33 7.05
C GLU A 94 20.18 -3.44 8.53
N THR A 95 18.95 -3.80 8.83
CA THR A 95 18.48 -4.00 10.21
C THR A 95 19.19 -5.17 10.87
N CYS A 96 19.38 -6.28 10.16
CA CYS A 96 20.16 -7.42 10.67
C CYS A 96 21.58 -7.01 11.00
N SER A 97 22.23 -6.24 10.13
CA SER A 97 23.59 -5.75 10.39
C SER A 97 23.65 -4.89 11.65
N ALA A 98 22.66 -4.02 11.84
CA ALA A 98 22.57 -3.20 13.06
C ALA A 98 22.36 -4.07 14.30
N LEU A 99 21.52 -5.09 14.21
CA LEU A 99 21.26 -6.02 15.33
C LEU A 99 22.51 -6.81 15.71
N TYR A 100 23.28 -7.27 14.73
CA TYR A 100 24.56 -7.95 15.01
C TYR A 100 25.51 -7.03 15.77
N ARG A 101 25.55 -5.75 15.47
CA ARG A 101 26.41 -4.80 16.17
C ARG A 101 26.04 -4.61 17.64
N VAL A 102 24.77 -4.84 17.99
CA VAL A 102 24.30 -4.75 19.39
C VAL A 102 24.22 -6.11 20.08
N GLY A 103 24.79 -7.14 19.47
CA GLY A 103 24.96 -8.45 20.10
C GLY A 103 23.85 -9.46 19.83
N VAL A 104 22.91 -9.16 18.95
CA VAL A 104 21.89 -10.13 18.56
C VAL A 104 22.51 -11.16 17.63
N THR A 105 22.27 -12.43 17.89
CA THR A 105 22.85 -13.52 17.09
C THR A 105 21.94 -13.96 15.96
N ALA A 106 22.51 -14.61 14.95
CA ALA A 106 21.73 -15.19 13.86
C ALA A 106 20.73 -16.22 14.38
N VAL A 107 21.06 -16.96 15.41
CA VAL A 107 20.15 -17.94 16.02
C VAL A 107 18.90 -17.27 16.57
N GLU A 108 19.06 -16.14 17.25
CA GLU A 108 17.92 -15.35 17.73
C GLU A 108 17.04 -14.85 16.60
N LEU A 109 17.65 -14.39 15.52
CA LEU A 109 16.91 -13.89 14.35
C LEU A 109 16.12 -15.00 13.67
N VAL A 110 16.72 -16.16 13.52
CA VAL A 110 16.06 -17.34 12.93
C VAL A 110 14.85 -17.74 13.79
N LYS A 111 15.02 -17.80 15.11
CA LYS A 111 13.92 -18.09 16.02
C LYS A 111 12.79 -17.09 15.90
N ARG A 112 13.12 -15.81 15.81
CA ARG A 112 12.14 -14.75 15.69
C ARG A 112 11.33 -14.89 14.37
N LEU A 113 12.00 -15.23 13.28
CA LEU A 113 11.35 -15.46 12.00
C LEU A 113 10.41 -16.67 12.06
N GLU A 114 10.82 -17.75 12.69
CA GLU A 114 10.02 -18.97 12.85
C GLU A 114 8.76 -18.73 13.69
N THR A 115 8.83 -17.85 14.67
CA THR A 115 7.69 -17.53 15.55
C THR A 115 6.84 -16.38 15.03
N GLY A 116 7.17 -15.83 13.87
CA GLY A 116 6.46 -14.69 13.30
C GLY A 116 6.66 -13.39 14.06
N GLY A 117 7.77 -13.26 14.77
CA GLY A 117 8.10 -12.06 15.53
C GLY A 117 7.47 -11.97 16.92
N LYS A 118 6.92 -13.05 17.40
CA LYS A 118 6.31 -13.11 18.75
C LYS A 118 7.29 -13.66 19.78
#